data_cc5ab927e09f1b0a79766833b2275828
#
_entry.id   cc5ab927e09f1b0a79766833b2275828
#
_cell.length_a   1.000
_cell.length_b   1.000
_cell.length_c   1.000
_cell.angle_alpha   90.00
_cell.angle_beta   90.00
_cell.angle_gamma   90.00
#
_symmetry.space_group_name_H-M   'P 1'
#
loop_
_entity.id
_entity.type
_entity.pdbx_description
1 polymer ?
#
loop_
_entity_poly.entity_id
_entity_poly.type
_entity_poly.pdbx_seq_one_letter_code
_entity_poly.pdbx_strand_id
1 'polypeptide(L)'
;LPVRGFTRAELVARAREVRSVTGKIGLVSTAVCDHPEIDGIVDDLAAMDYEVSVASLRLDDLTPQFVFKLADTGVQGLTLAPECGSDRMRRIINKQFTNAEILDKATWIFENGIQNLKLYYMVGLPFEEHADVEAIVELTDQIRERMLAVARGRGRIGRSHPSVNPLVPKPGTAYQWMGMEATDVIERKMKRLRGLVSDIDNVYF
;
A
#
# COMPACT_ATOMS: atom_id res chain seq x y z
N LEU A 1 -3.27 -8.67 23.62
CA LEU A 1 -3.27 -10.09 23.25
C LEU A 1 -1.91 -10.42 22.62
N PRO A 2 -1.28 -11.56 22.92
CA PRO A 2 -0.03 -11.96 22.28
C PRO A 2 -0.26 -12.16 20.78
N VAL A 3 0.72 -11.75 19.99
CA VAL A 3 0.74 -12.04 18.54
C VAL A 3 0.84 -13.56 18.39
N ARG A 4 -0.05 -14.13 17.57
CA ARG A 4 -0.03 -15.54 17.19
C ARG A 4 0.23 -15.61 15.71
N GLY A 5 1.29 -16.31 15.33
CA GLY A 5 1.65 -16.57 13.94
C GLY A 5 1.63 -18.08 13.66
N PHE A 6 1.36 -18.44 12.42
CA PHE A 6 1.65 -19.79 11.92
C PHE A 6 3.12 -19.87 11.54
N THR A 7 3.73 -21.02 11.75
CA THR A 7 5.08 -21.30 11.24
C THR A 7 5.06 -21.43 9.71
N ARG A 8 6.21 -21.23 9.08
CA ARG A 8 6.38 -21.50 7.65
C ARG A 8 5.92 -22.89 7.26
N ALA A 9 6.27 -23.91 8.03
CA ALA A 9 5.89 -25.29 7.78
C ALA A 9 4.37 -25.50 7.79
N GLU A 10 3.65 -24.89 8.74
CA GLU A 10 2.19 -24.97 8.82
C GLU A 10 1.53 -24.27 7.62
N LEU A 11 2.03 -23.08 7.23
CA LEU A 11 1.49 -22.34 6.09
C LEU A 11 1.69 -23.10 4.78
N VAL A 12 2.89 -23.67 4.58
CA VAL A 12 3.21 -24.48 3.38
C VAL A 12 2.39 -25.75 3.34
N ALA A 13 2.18 -26.45 4.47
CA ALA A 13 1.34 -27.62 4.54
C ALA A 13 -0.10 -27.31 4.12
N ARG A 14 -0.69 -26.23 4.65
CA ARG A 14 -2.04 -25.79 4.27
C ARG A 14 -2.14 -25.39 2.79
N ALA A 15 -1.11 -24.74 2.28
CA ALA A 15 -1.06 -24.39 0.86
C ALA A 15 -1.09 -25.65 -0.02
N ARG A 16 -0.34 -26.69 0.32
CA ARG A 16 -0.35 -27.97 -0.41
C ARG A 16 -1.73 -28.64 -0.45
N GLU A 17 -2.46 -28.59 0.66
CA GLU A 17 -3.81 -29.17 0.76
C GLU A 17 -4.81 -28.53 -0.22
N VAL A 18 -4.67 -27.22 -0.48
CA VAL A 18 -5.62 -26.47 -1.32
C VAL A 18 -5.12 -26.25 -2.74
N ARG A 19 -3.94 -26.73 -3.11
CA ARG A 19 -3.34 -26.47 -4.43
C ARG A 19 -4.20 -26.97 -5.61
N SER A 20 -4.90 -28.08 -5.43
CA SER A 20 -5.82 -28.62 -6.45
C SER A 20 -7.08 -27.77 -6.63
N VAL A 21 -7.39 -26.86 -5.70
CA VAL A 21 -8.60 -26.02 -5.71
C VAL A 21 -8.34 -24.65 -6.26
N THR A 22 -7.15 -24.07 -5.98
CA THR A 22 -6.81 -22.71 -6.38
C THR A 22 -5.33 -22.55 -6.71
N GLY A 23 -5.04 -21.69 -7.67
CA GLY A 23 -3.68 -21.23 -7.97
C GLY A 23 -3.32 -19.88 -7.33
N LYS A 24 -4.20 -19.32 -6.45
CA LYS A 24 -3.97 -18.03 -5.81
C LYS A 24 -4.07 -18.15 -4.30
N ILE A 25 -3.12 -17.55 -3.61
CA ILE A 25 -3.11 -17.44 -2.13
C ILE A 25 -2.96 -15.99 -1.71
N GLY A 26 -3.79 -15.57 -0.75
CA GLY A 26 -3.68 -14.30 -0.07
C GLY A 26 -3.04 -14.46 1.30
N LEU A 27 -1.92 -13.79 1.53
CA LEU A 27 -1.33 -13.64 2.86
C LEU A 27 -1.97 -12.44 3.56
N VAL A 28 -2.68 -12.71 4.65
CA VAL A 28 -3.44 -11.69 5.39
C VAL A 28 -2.94 -11.64 6.83
N SER A 29 -2.43 -10.50 7.22
CA SER A 29 -1.99 -10.19 8.58
C SER A 29 -2.09 -8.68 8.81
N THR A 30 -1.96 -8.24 10.04
CA THR A 30 -1.79 -6.81 10.36
C THR A 30 -0.48 -6.24 9.81
N ALA A 31 0.56 -7.09 9.69
CA ALA A 31 1.83 -6.76 9.08
C ALA A 31 2.46 -8.07 8.55
N VAL A 32 2.28 -8.35 7.28
CA VAL A 32 2.76 -9.60 6.66
C VAL A 32 4.29 -9.69 6.71
N CYS A 33 4.97 -8.54 6.51
CA CYS A 33 6.44 -8.48 6.52
C CYS A 33 7.07 -8.72 7.89
N ASP A 34 6.30 -8.65 8.99
CA ASP A 34 6.82 -8.93 10.34
C ASP A 34 7.06 -10.44 10.58
N HIS A 35 6.61 -11.30 9.66
CA HIS A 35 6.87 -12.73 9.81
C HIS A 35 8.35 -13.02 9.52
N PRO A 36 9.09 -13.65 10.47
CA PRO A 36 10.55 -13.81 10.36
C PRO A 36 11.00 -14.65 9.16
N GLU A 37 10.13 -15.49 8.62
CA GLU A 37 10.41 -16.35 7.48
C GLU A 37 9.58 -15.97 6.23
N ILE A 38 9.15 -14.70 6.11
CA ILE A 38 8.25 -14.28 5.02
C ILE A 38 8.84 -14.54 3.63
N ASP A 39 10.13 -14.28 3.45
CA ASP A 39 10.83 -14.55 2.20
C ASP A 39 10.75 -16.02 1.81
N GLY A 40 11.04 -16.91 2.76
CA GLY A 40 10.98 -18.36 2.53
C GLY A 40 9.55 -18.86 2.29
N ILE A 41 8.54 -18.25 2.91
CA ILE A 41 7.14 -18.57 2.66
C ILE A 41 6.77 -18.21 1.23
N VAL A 42 7.15 -17.02 0.75
CA VAL A 42 6.88 -16.60 -0.63
C VAL A 42 7.61 -17.50 -1.62
N ASP A 43 8.88 -17.87 -1.36
CA ASP A 43 9.66 -18.78 -2.20
C ASP A 43 8.99 -20.17 -2.30
N ASP A 44 8.54 -20.74 -1.18
CA ASP A 44 7.84 -22.03 -1.16
C ASP A 44 6.50 -21.98 -1.91
N LEU A 45 5.75 -20.89 -1.79
CA LEU A 45 4.49 -20.69 -2.50
C LEU A 45 4.72 -20.51 -4.01
N ALA A 46 5.75 -19.76 -4.38
CA ALA A 46 6.17 -19.61 -5.78
C ALA A 46 6.59 -20.96 -6.39
N ALA A 47 7.36 -21.77 -5.66
CA ALA A 47 7.76 -23.13 -6.09
C ALA A 47 6.56 -24.09 -6.27
N MET A 48 5.40 -23.75 -5.71
CA MET A 48 4.13 -24.47 -5.92
C MET A 48 3.26 -23.82 -7.00
N ASP A 49 3.77 -22.91 -7.80
CA ASP A 49 3.05 -22.13 -8.82
C ASP A 49 1.86 -21.32 -8.26
N TYR A 50 1.94 -20.79 -7.07
CA TYR A 50 0.93 -19.88 -6.56
C TYR A 50 1.19 -18.44 -6.99
N GLU A 51 0.14 -17.76 -7.45
CA GLU A 51 0.08 -16.31 -7.42
C GLU A 51 -0.12 -15.86 -5.96
N VAL A 52 0.85 -15.16 -5.38
CA VAL A 52 0.81 -14.73 -3.98
C VAL A 52 0.38 -13.27 -3.91
N SER A 53 -0.76 -13.00 -3.30
CA SER A 53 -1.20 -11.64 -2.96
C SER A 53 -0.95 -11.34 -1.48
N VAL A 54 -0.69 -10.09 -1.18
CA VAL A 54 -0.51 -9.59 0.19
C VAL A 54 -1.51 -8.47 0.46
N ALA A 55 -2.17 -8.50 1.63
CA ALA A 55 -3.25 -7.57 1.92
C ALA A 55 -2.76 -6.10 2.02
N SER A 56 -1.64 -5.88 2.69
CA SER A 56 -0.96 -4.58 2.77
C SER A 56 0.49 -4.80 3.17
N LEU A 57 1.35 -3.97 2.62
CA LEU A 57 2.78 -3.96 2.94
C LEU A 57 3.11 -2.70 3.72
N ARG A 58 3.87 -2.87 4.79
CA ARG A 58 4.49 -1.73 5.46
C ARG A 58 5.59 -1.19 4.57
N LEU A 59 5.59 0.13 4.40
CA LEU A 59 6.61 0.78 3.60
C LEU A 59 8.02 0.55 4.15
N ASP A 60 8.18 0.58 5.47
CA ASP A 60 9.48 0.40 6.13
C ASP A 60 10.16 -0.93 5.77
N ASP A 61 9.38 -1.99 5.65
CA ASP A 61 9.86 -3.36 5.48
C ASP A 61 9.97 -3.79 4.01
N LEU A 62 9.50 -2.94 3.08
CA LEU A 62 9.52 -3.26 1.66
C LEU A 62 10.93 -3.09 1.07
N THR A 63 11.52 -4.19 0.65
CA THR A 63 12.83 -4.24 -0.02
C THR A 63 12.70 -4.53 -1.52
N PRO A 64 13.67 -4.13 -2.36
CA PRO A 64 13.67 -4.48 -3.78
C PRO A 64 13.60 -5.99 -4.02
N GLN A 65 14.29 -6.78 -3.19
CA GLN A 65 14.31 -8.25 -3.28
C GLN A 65 12.93 -8.85 -3.00
N PHE A 66 12.23 -8.33 -2.00
CA PHE A 66 10.89 -8.81 -1.67
C PHE A 66 9.87 -8.45 -2.76
N VAL A 67 9.97 -7.24 -3.34
CA VAL A 67 9.16 -6.85 -4.50
C VAL A 67 9.40 -7.78 -5.68
N PHE A 68 10.66 -8.10 -5.98
CA PHE A 68 11.03 -9.04 -7.04
C PHE A 68 10.40 -10.42 -6.82
N LYS A 69 10.50 -10.98 -5.60
CA LYS A 69 9.90 -12.28 -5.26
C LYS A 69 8.38 -12.28 -5.44
N LEU A 70 7.70 -11.23 -4.99
CA LEU A 70 6.25 -11.09 -5.19
C LEU A 70 5.91 -11.01 -6.68
N ALA A 71 6.65 -10.24 -7.46
CA ALA A 71 6.43 -10.12 -8.88
C ALA A 71 6.62 -11.46 -9.62
N ASP A 72 7.59 -12.27 -9.20
CA ASP A 72 7.88 -13.59 -9.76
C ASP A 72 6.71 -14.57 -9.56
N THR A 73 5.89 -14.39 -8.52
CA THR A 73 4.64 -15.15 -8.33
C THR A 73 3.50 -14.74 -9.27
N GLY A 74 3.69 -13.71 -10.10
CA GLY A 74 2.67 -13.23 -11.04
C GLY A 74 1.68 -12.23 -10.46
N VAL A 75 1.92 -11.68 -9.25
CA VAL A 75 1.05 -10.68 -8.65
C VAL A 75 0.93 -9.44 -9.57
N GLN A 76 -0.30 -8.95 -9.75
CA GLN A 76 -0.58 -7.85 -10.66
C GLN A 76 -0.76 -6.50 -9.94
N GLY A 77 -0.82 -6.50 -8.63
CA GLY A 77 -1.03 -5.28 -7.86
C GLY A 77 -0.58 -5.39 -6.42
N LEU A 78 -0.11 -4.28 -5.88
CA LEU A 78 0.27 -4.13 -4.48
C LEU A 78 -0.43 -2.95 -3.85
N THR A 79 -0.46 -2.94 -2.52
CA THR A 79 -1.02 -1.86 -1.73
C THR A 79 0.06 -1.27 -0.83
N LEU A 80 0.27 0.03 -0.93
CA LEU A 80 1.11 0.80 -0.02
C LEU A 80 0.24 1.73 0.82
N ALA A 81 0.70 2.05 2.01
CA ALA A 81 0.02 2.98 2.92
C ALA A 81 0.91 4.20 3.22
N PRO A 82 0.95 5.21 2.33
CA PRO A 82 1.61 6.47 2.61
C PRO A 82 1.01 7.20 3.80
N GLU A 83 -0.24 6.93 4.15
CA GLU A 83 -1.08 7.52 5.20
C GLU A 83 -1.39 9.01 4.97
N CYS A 84 -0.39 9.81 4.58
CA CYS A 84 -0.50 11.25 4.32
C CYS A 84 0.24 11.62 3.03
N GLY A 85 -0.14 12.74 2.42
CA GLY A 85 0.54 13.28 1.24
C GLY A 85 1.89 13.92 1.58
N SER A 86 2.02 14.54 2.75
CA SER A 86 3.19 15.32 3.15
C SER A 86 4.08 14.61 4.17
N ASP A 87 5.39 14.86 4.08
CA ASP A 87 6.36 14.41 5.09
C ASP A 87 6.09 15.05 6.46
N ARG A 88 5.56 16.28 6.48
CA ARG A 88 5.17 16.96 7.69
C ARG A 88 4.13 16.15 8.48
N MET A 89 3.03 15.77 7.82
CA MET A 89 1.97 15.01 8.45
C MET A 89 2.43 13.61 8.87
N ARG A 90 3.26 12.95 8.06
CA ARG A 90 3.82 11.65 8.45
C ARG A 90 4.62 11.74 9.75
N ARG A 91 5.45 12.77 9.91
CA ARG A 91 6.14 13.00 11.20
C ARG A 91 5.19 13.20 12.37
N ILE A 92 4.08 13.93 12.18
CA ILE A 92 3.06 14.15 13.21
C ILE A 92 2.40 12.84 13.64
N ILE A 93 2.10 11.95 12.70
CA ILE A 93 1.49 10.65 13.00
C ILE A 93 2.53 9.55 13.30
N ASN A 94 3.79 9.92 13.53
CA ASN A 94 4.90 9.04 13.84
C ASN A 94 5.20 7.96 12.77
N LYS A 95 5.10 8.34 11.49
CA LYS A 95 5.58 7.57 10.35
C LYS A 95 6.92 8.11 9.89
N GLN A 96 7.94 7.26 9.83
CA GLN A 96 9.34 7.70 9.67
C GLN A 96 9.86 7.69 8.22
N PHE A 97 9.01 7.44 7.24
CA PHE A 97 9.38 7.44 5.82
C PHE A 97 8.97 8.73 5.11
N THR A 98 9.70 9.07 4.06
CA THR A 98 9.57 10.29 3.27
C THR A 98 8.87 10.04 1.92
N ASN A 99 8.47 11.11 1.23
CA ASN A 99 7.97 11.04 -0.15
C ASN A 99 9.01 10.41 -1.09
N ALA A 100 10.30 10.73 -0.91
CA ALA A 100 11.37 10.15 -1.73
C ALA A 100 11.41 8.62 -1.60
N GLU A 101 11.36 8.10 -0.38
CA GLU A 101 11.35 6.65 -0.13
C GLU A 101 10.07 5.98 -0.69
N ILE A 102 8.92 6.64 -0.62
CA ILE A 102 7.68 6.13 -1.24
C ILE A 102 7.84 6.04 -2.76
N LEU A 103 8.41 7.08 -3.39
CA LEU A 103 8.64 7.12 -4.83
C LEU A 103 9.62 6.05 -5.28
N ASP A 104 10.69 5.80 -4.52
CA ASP A 104 11.65 4.74 -4.82
C ASP A 104 10.98 3.36 -4.74
N LYS A 105 10.20 3.10 -3.70
CA LYS A 105 9.46 1.84 -3.54
C LYS A 105 8.40 1.64 -4.62
N ALA A 106 7.67 2.68 -5.01
CA ALA A 106 6.75 2.64 -6.14
C ALA A 106 7.49 2.34 -7.45
N THR A 107 8.68 2.91 -7.65
CA THR A 107 9.52 2.62 -8.80
C THR A 107 9.92 1.14 -8.85
N TRP A 108 10.39 0.55 -7.75
CA TRP A 108 10.71 -0.89 -7.68
C TRP A 108 9.52 -1.76 -8.08
N ILE A 109 8.30 -1.41 -7.61
CA ILE A 109 7.06 -2.14 -7.94
C ILE A 109 6.83 -2.13 -9.45
N PHE A 110 6.89 -0.96 -10.09
CA PHE A 110 6.66 -0.83 -11.53
C PHE A 110 7.80 -1.45 -12.35
N GLU A 111 9.06 -1.33 -11.93
CA GLU A 111 10.22 -1.94 -12.58
C GLU A 111 10.17 -3.47 -12.54
N ASN A 112 9.51 -4.06 -11.58
CA ASN A 112 9.27 -5.50 -11.53
C ASN A 112 7.99 -5.95 -12.25
N GLY A 113 7.31 -5.04 -12.97
CA GLY A 113 6.17 -5.37 -13.82
C GLY A 113 4.83 -5.44 -13.11
N ILE A 114 4.76 -5.09 -11.83
CA ILE A 114 3.51 -4.99 -11.08
C ILE A 114 2.81 -3.70 -11.50
N GLN A 115 1.62 -3.80 -12.10
CA GLN A 115 0.99 -2.71 -12.83
C GLN A 115 0.01 -1.90 -11.99
N ASN A 116 -0.59 -2.50 -10.96
CA ASN A 116 -1.62 -1.84 -10.17
C ASN A 116 -1.07 -1.48 -8.78
N LEU A 117 -1.11 -0.20 -8.45
CA LEU A 117 -0.68 0.28 -7.14
C LEU A 117 -1.84 0.96 -6.43
N LYS A 118 -2.29 0.37 -5.32
CA LYS A 118 -3.26 0.98 -4.43
C LYS A 118 -2.54 1.77 -3.34
N LEU A 119 -3.01 2.98 -3.09
CA LEU A 119 -2.41 3.90 -2.12
C LEU A 119 -3.44 4.26 -1.05
N TYR A 120 -3.14 3.95 0.21
CA TYR A 120 -4.01 4.33 1.31
C TYR A 120 -3.58 5.65 1.94
N TYR A 121 -4.53 6.57 2.03
CA TYR A 121 -4.38 7.87 2.67
C TYR A 121 -5.47 8.11 3.70
N MET A 122 -5.20 9.00 4.63
CA MET A 122 -6.17 9.52 5.60
C MET A 122 -6.28 11.03 5.48
N VAL A 123 -7.48 11.55 5.78
CA VAL A 123 -7.79 12.97 5.96
C VAL A 123 -8.48 13.19 7.30
N GLY A 124 -8.52 14.42 7.77
CA GLY A 124 -9.09 14.74 9.08
C GLY A 124 -8.15 14.37 10.23
N LEU A 125 -6.87 14.33 9.96
CA LEU A 125 -5.83 14.12 10.98
C LEU A 125 -5.63 15.38 11.82
N PRO A 126 -5.28 15.23 13.11
CA PRO A 126 -4.92 16.36 13.95
C PRO A 126 -3.79 17.18 13.33
N PHE A 127 -3.92 18.50 13.38
CA PHE A 127 -2.94 19.46 12.82
C PHE A 127 -2.78 19.40 11.29
N GLU A 128 -3.73 18.77 10.57
CA GLU A 128 -3.77 18.73 9.12
C GLU A 128 -4.13 20.10 8.54
N GLU A 129 -3.34 20.56 7.59
CA GLU A 129 -3.54 21.80 6.84
C GLU A 129 -4.04 21.51 5.42
N HIS A 130 -4.59 22.50 4.73
CA HIS A 130 -5.03 22.35 3.33
C HIS A 130 -3.92 21.86 2.42
N ALA A 131 -2.69 22.33 2.61
CA ALA A 131 -1.52 21.91 1.86
C ALA A 131 -1.22 20.40 2.04
N ASP A 132 -1.48 19.83 3.22
CA ASP A 132 -1.26 18.40 3.45
C ASP A 132 -2.28 17.54 2.71
N VAL A 133 -3.51 18.04 2.58
CA VAL A 133 -4.56 17.37 1.80
C VAL A 133 -4.22 17.41 0.31
N GLU A 134 -3.80 18.55 -0.22
CA GLU A 134 -3.40 18.70 -1.62
C GLU A 134 -2.14 17.89 -1.94
N ALA A 135 -1.21 17.76 -1.00
CA ALA A 135 -0.02 16.92 -1.13
C ALA A 135 -0.35 15.44 -1.40
N ILE A 136 -1.57 14.96 -1.08
CA ILE A 136 -2.02 13.62 -1.47
C ILE A 136 -2.08 13.50 -2.98
N VAL A 137 -2.60 14.52 -3.66
CA VAL A 137 -2.69 14.55 -5.12
C VAL A 137 -1.30 14.66 -5.74
N GLU A 138 -0.47 15.56 -5.20
CA GLU A 138 0.91 15.76 -5.67
C GLU A 138 1.74 14.48 -5.58
N LEU A 139 1.71 13.78 -4.44
CA LEU A 139 2.41 12.52 -4.26
C LEU A 139 1.86 11.43 -5.21
N THR A 140 0.54 11.38 -5.37
CA THR A 140 -0.09 10.41 -6.29
C THR A 140 0.33 10.67 -7.74
N ASP A 141 0.40 11.92 -8.17
CA ASP A 141 0.86 12.28 -9.52
C ASP A 141 2.36 12.00 -9.70
N GLN A 142 3.20 12.28 -8.71
CA GLN A 142 4.62 11.92 -8.75
C GLN A 142 4.81 10.39 -8.88
N ILE A 143 4.01 9.58 -8.17
CA ILE A 143 4.01 8.12 -8.31
C ILE A 143 3.59 7.73 -9.74
N ARG A 144 2.57 8.36 -10.30
CA ARG A 144 2.14 8.16 -11.69
C ARG A 144 3.27 8.50 -12.68
N GLU A 145 3.98 9.61 -12.49
CA GLU A 145 5.12 9.98 -13.34
C GLU A 145 6.22 8.90 -13.31
N ARG A 146 6.53 8.32 -12.14
CA ARG A 146 7.44 7.16 -12.04
C ARG A 146 6.91 5.96 -12.83
N MET A 147 5.63 5.66 -12.71
CA MET A 147 4.96 4.59 -13.47
C MET A 147 5.08 4.81 -14.98
N LEU A 148 4.81 6.03 -15.47
CA LEU A 148 4.92 6.36 -16.88
C LEU A 148 6.37 6.28 -17.40
N ALA A 149 7.34 6.71 -16.59
CA ALA A 149 8.75 6.61 -16.93
C ALA A 149 9.18 5.15 -17.18
N VAL A 150 8.77 4.24 -16.30
CA VAL A 150 9.03 2.80 -16.44
C VAL A 150 8.26 2.22 -17.64
N ALA A 151 7.01 2.62 -17.84
CA ALA A 151 6.15 2.12 -18.90
C ALA A 151 6.68 2.42 -20.31
N ARG A 152 7.39 3.55 -20.51
CA ARG A 152 8.01 3.90 -21.81
C ARG A 152 8.97 2.82 -22.32
N GLY A 153 9.66 2.12 -21.41
CA GLY A 153 10.56 1.02 -21.77
C GLY A 153 9.88 -0.34 -21.92
N ARG A 154 8.63 -0.50 -21.42
CA ARG A 154 7.93 -1.79 -21.33
C ARG A 154 6.67 -1.90 -22.18
N GLY A 155 6.16 -0.80 -22.73
CA GLY A 155 4.97 -0.78 -23.59
C GLY A 155 3.64 -1.06 -22.88
N ARG A 156 3.62 -1.06 -21.54
CA ARG A 156 2.41 -1.26 -20.73
C ARG A 156 2.34 -0.21 -19.63
N ILE A 157 1.21 0.49 -19.56
CA ILE A 157 0.94 1.50 -18.54
C ILE A 157 0.14 0.84 -17.42
N GLY A 158 0.54 1.10 -16.18
CA GLY A 158 -0.16 0.65 -14.98
C GLY A 158 -1.30 1.58 -14.56
N ARG A 159 -1.79 1.38 -13.34
CA ARG A 159 -2.84 2.19 -12.71
C ARG A 159 -2.50 2.47 -11.26
N SER A 160 -2.78 3.69 -10.82
CA SER A 160 -2.70 4.08 -9.42
C SER A 160 -4.11 4.29 -8.86
N HIS A 161 -4.37 3.75 -7.68
CA HIS A 161 -5.68 3.83 -7.02
C HIS A 161 -5.52 4.46 -5.63
N PRO A 162 -5.52 5.79 -5.50
CA PRO A 162 -5.59 6.43 -4.20
C PRO A 162 -6.94 6.12 -3.53
N SER A 163 -6.89 5.61 -2.32
CA SER A 163 -8.04 5.34 -1.46
C SER A 163 -7.91 6.21 -0.22
N VAL A 164 -8.70 7.25 -0.13
CA VAL A 164 -8.66 8.22 0.96
C VAL A 164 -9.82 7.97 1.92
N ASN A 165 -9.52 7.86 3.20
CA ASN A 165 -10.52 7.64 4.24
C ASN A 165 -10.39 8.71 5.34
N PRO A 166 -11.49 9.14 5.97
CA PRO A 166 -11.40 10.00 7.14
C PRO A 166 -10.81 9.24 8.34
N LEU A 167 -10.07 9.95 9.18
CA LEU A 167 -9.66 9.42 10.47
C LEU A 167 -10.90 9.16 11.34
N VAL A 168 -11.10 7.92 11.73
CA VAL A 168 -12.08 7.52 12.73
C VAL A 168 -11.32 7.08 13.99
N PRO A 169 -11.35 7.87 15.08
CA PRO A 169 -10.68 7.53 16.31
C PRO A 169 -11.21 6.19 16.88
N LYS A 170 -10.31 5.29 17.21
CA LYS A 170 -10.66 3.96 17.73
C LYS A 170 -10.15 3.77 19.14
N PRO A 171 -10.88 3.08 20.02
CA PRO A 171 -10.42 2.72 21.36
C PRO A 171 -9.07 1.98 21.31
N GLY A 172 -8.18 2.27 22.25
CA GLY A 172 -6.85 1.66 22.34
C GLY A 172 -5.83 2.20 21.33
N THR A 173 -6.16 3.27 20.59
CA THR A 173 -5.23 3.95 19.67
C THR A 173 -4.76 5.29 20.23
N ALA A 174 -3.69 5.84 19.67
CA ALA A 174 -3.17 7.16 20.08
C ALA A 174 -4.21 8.29 19.98
N TYR A 175 -5.17 8.16 19.07
CA TYR A 175 -6.20 9.17 18.82
C TYR A 175 -7.55 8.89 19.51
N GLN A 176 -7.63 7.91 20.40
CA GLN A 176 -8.89 7.49 21.03
C GLN A 176 -9.68 8.59 21.76
N TRP A 177 -8.99 9.66 22.19
CA TRP A 177 -9.59 10.80 22.91
C TRP A 177 -9.80 12.03 22.03
N MET A 178 -9.50 11.94 20.75
CA MET A 178 -9.70 13.05 19.81
C MET A 178 -11.09 12.94 19.17
N GLY A 179 -11.70 14.09 18.88
CA GLY A 179 -12.92 14.13 18.08
C GLY A 179 -12.62 13.81 16.61
N MET A 180 -13.54 13.14 15.93
CA MET A 180 -13.53 13.08 14.49
C MET A 180 -13.77 14.49 13.91
N GLU A 181 -13.13 14.81 12.80
CA GLU A 181 -13.37 16.08 12.10
C GLU A 181 -14.84 16.19 11.66
N ALA A 182 -15.38 17.40 11.61
CA ALA A 182 -16.77 17.63 11.23
C ALA A 182 -17.08 17.07 9.82
N THR A 183 -18.20 16.41 9.66
CA THR A 183 -18.58 15.71 8.42
C THR A 183 -18.55 16.62 7.20
N ASP A 184 -19.05 17.85 7.32
CA ASP A 184 -19.05 18.84 6.23
C ASP A 184 -17.63 19.27 5.80
N VAL A 185 -16.68 19.29 6.74
CA VAL A 185 -15.26 19.57 6.44
C VAL A 185 -14.66 18.39 5.68
N ILE A 186 -14.89 17.15 6.15
CA ILE A 186 -14.45 15.93 5.48
C ILE A 186 -15.02 15.86 4.06
N GLU A 187 -16.30 16.13 3.89
CA GLU A 187 -16.97 16.12 2.57
C GLU A 187 -16.35 17.14 1.62
N ARG A 188 -16.03 18.35 2.09
CA ARG A 188 -15.33 19.37 1.29
C ARG A 188 -13.94 18.88 0.87
N LYS A 189 -13.15 18.29 1.78
CA LYS A 189 -11.84 17.72 1.47
C LYS A 189 -11.95 16.61 0.41
N MET A 190 -12.87 15.67 0.61
CA MET A 190 -13.10 14.57 -0.32
C MET A 190 -13.55 15.05 -1.71
N LYS A 191 -14.44 16.04 -1.76
CA LYS A 191 -14.87 16.65 -3.02
C LYS A 191 -13.71 17.35 -3.73
N ARG A 192 -12.87 18.07 -2.99
CA ARG A 192 -11.67 18.74 -3.52
C ARG A 192 -10.70 17.71 -4.11
N LEU A 193 -10.38 16.66 -3.36
CA LEU A 193 -9.47 15.60 -3.83
C LEU A 193 -9.99 14.91 -5.10
N ARG A 194 -11.29 14.55 -5.14
CA ARG A 194 -11.90 13.95 -6.34
C ARG A 194 -11.77 14.87 -7.56
N GLY A 195 -12.03 16.16 -7.37
CA GLY A 195 -11.88 17.13 -8.47
C GLY A 195 -10.45 17.23 -8.98
N LEU A 196 -9.46 17.25 -8.10
CA LEU A 196 -8.05 17.34 -8.49
C LEU A 196 -7.53 16.04 -9.14
N VAL A 197 -7.99 14.89 -8.66
CA VAL A 197 -7.55 13.59 -9.20
C VAL A 197 -8.24 13.25 -10.52
N SER A 198 -9.45 13.76 -10.77
CA SER A 198 -10.21 13.46 -12.01
C SER A 198 -9.49 13.90 -13.29
N ASP A 199 -8.58 14.85 -13.17
CA ASP A 199 -7.82 15.40 -14.31
C ASP A 199 -6.50 14.68 -14.56
N ILE A 200 -6.21 13.63 -13.76
CA ILE A 200 -4.97 12.86 -13.84
C ILE A 200 -5.22 11.51 -14.51
N ASP A 201 -4.71 11.32 -15.71
CA ASP A 201 -4.82 10.05 -16.44
C ASP A 201 -4.17 8.89 -15.68
N ASN A 202 -4.75 7.70 -15.75
CA ASN A 202 -4.29 6.47 -15.09
C ASN A 202 -4.32 6.50 -13.56
N VAL A 203 -5.01 7.49 -12.96
CA VAL A 203 -5.30 7.57 -11.53
C VAL A 203 -6.81 7.43 -11.34
N TYR A 204 -7.22 6.51 -10.46
CA TYR A 204 -8.64 6.18 -10.24
C TYR A 204 -8.96 6.31 -8.74
N PHE A 205 -9.76 7.31 -8.39
CA PHE A 205 -10.12 7.65 -7.01
C PHE A 205 -11.37 6.91 -6.56
#